data_f6a526986a72e82a4dd94c25b7ed512d
#
_entry.id   f6a526986a72e82a4dd94c25b7ed512d
#
_cell.length_a   1.000
_cell.length_b   1.000
_cell.length_c   1.000
_cell.angle_alpha   90.00
_cell.angle_beta   90.00
_cell.angle_gamma   90.00
#
_symmetry.space_group_name_H-M   'P 1'
#
loop_
_entity.id
_entity.type
_entity.pdbx_description
1 polymer ?
#
loop_
_entity_poly.entity_id
_entity_poly.type
_entity_poly.pdbx_seq_one_letter_code
_entity_poly.pdbx_strand_id
1 'polypeptide(L)'
;GVWSMQSQFSAKSQGTWPRLIASASINYLVIAGGGSGAGEYGGGGGAGGYRTSYCAPASAITLSEGAYTITVGGGGAAISGTTDGNAGTNSIFGAGGSEGSTMITSTGGAGGGGTNPPGAFGNDGGSGSGGGSYFPGPYGFGPASRIAGGSGNTPSTSPSQGNDGGFGLKAPNGTAGGGGGGAGCAGGPAVQTSLPAPQYSGANAGAGGAGRASSITGSSVTRAGGGGGATEGPVNASGAGGSGGGGRGKHNPGPGTPPGVAGTDNTGSGGGGGFNSSFPSGAGGPGVVILRMPGTSVI
;
A
#
# COMPACT_ATOMS: atom_id res chain seq x y z
N GLY A 1 4.22 35.06 44.45
CA GLY A 1 3.20 36.07 44.72
C GLY A 1 1.83 35.54 44.44
N VAL A 2 0.88 35.82 45.33
CA VAL A 2 -0.53 35.42 45.14
C VAL A 2 -1.22 36.47 44.28
N TRP A 3 -1.77 36.07 43.15
CA TRP A 3 -2.56 36.95 42.29
C TRP A 3 -3.97 37.16 42.89
N SER A 4 -4.43 38.40 43.02
CA SER A 4 -5.83 38.64 43.42
C SER A 4 -6.80 38.18 42.30
N MET A 5 -8.02 37.82 42.66
CA MET A 5 -9.05 37.45 41.66
C MET A 5 -9.26 38.53 40.60
N GLN A 6 -9.18 39.80 41.01
CA GLN A 6 -9.32 40.94 40.11
C GLN A 6 -8.15 41.07 39.13
N SER A 7 -6.91 40.80 39.61
CA SER A 7 -5.73 40.74 38.70
C SER A 7 -5.81 39.59 37.71
N GLN A 8 -6.29 38.42 38.16
CA GLN A 8 -6.49 37.27 37.30
C GLN A 8 -7.56 37.53 36.23
N PHE A 9 -8.69 38.13 36.64
CA PHE A 9 -9.74 38.49 35.72
C PHE A 9 -9.29 39.55 34.70
N SER A 10 -8.58 40.59 35.17
CA SER A 10 -8.03 41.64 34.30
C SER A 10 -7.02 41.09 33.31
N ALA A 11 -6.08 40.27 33.76
CA ALA A 11 -5.09 39.62 32.88
C ALA A 11 -5.76 38.72 31.84
N LYS A 12 -6.80 37.98 32.24
CA LYS A 12 -7.56 37.11 31.32
C LYS A 12 -8.35 37.92 30.28
N SER A 13 -9.00 39.03 30.70
CA SER A 13 -9.76 39.87 29.79
C SER A 13 -8.86 40.67 28.82
N GLN A 14 -7.63 40.99 29.23
CA GLN A 14 -6.64 41.68 28.41
C GLN A 14 -5.78 40.73 27.58
N GLY A 15 -6.00 39.40 27.63
CA GLY A 15 -5.22 38.41 26.92
C GLY A 15 -3.76 38.29 27.41
N THR A 16 -3.42 38.91 28.55
CA THR A 16 -2.07 38.88 29.17
C THR A 16 -1.91 37.76 30.20
N TRP A 17 -3.00 37.01 30.47
CA TRP A 17 -2.89 35.80 31.30
C TRP A 17 -2.00 34.82 30.61
N PRO A 18 -1.03 34.20 31.33
CA PRO A 18 -0.17 33.18 30.73
C PRO A 18 -1.02 32.10 30.12
N ARG A 19 -1.15 32.07 28.81
CA ARG A 19 -1.65 30.86 28.10
C ARG A 19 -0.54 29.83 28.21
N LEU A 20 -0.78 28.79 28.97
CA LEU A 20 -0.03 27.57 28.77
C LEU A 20 -0.39 27.12 27.35
N ILE A 21 0.41 27.53 26.37
CA ILE A 21 0.38 26.92 25.06
C ILE A 21 0.91 25.50 25.31
N ALA A 22 -0.01 24.60 25.62
CA ALA A 22 0.33 23.21 25.79
C ALA A 22 0.69 22.67 24.42
N SER A 23 1.97 22.74 24.07
CA SER A 23 2.49 22.01 22.93
C SER A 23 2.79 20.58 23.37
N ALA A 24 2.30 19.61 22.61
CA ALA A 24 2.57 18.21 22.84
C ALA A 24 3.45 17.64 21.73
N SER A 25 4.51 16.94 22.09
CA SER A 25 5.27 16.14 21.14
C SER A 25 4.50 14.86 20.85
N ILE A 26 4.24 14.57 19.59
CA ILE A 26 3.41 13.42 19.16
C ILE A 26 4.19 12.57 18.18
N ASN A 27 4.24 11.26 18.45
CA ASN A 27 4.63 10.28 17.46
C ASN A 27 3.43 9.92 16.60
N TYR A 28 3.69 9.69 15.31
CA TYR A 28 2.65 9.34 14.34
C TYR A 28 2.99 8.10 13.54
N LEU A 29 1.95 7.46 13.05
CA LEU A 29 1.97 6.49 11.96
C LEU A 29 0.80 6.82 11.03
N VAL A 30 1.12 7.18 9.79
CA VAL A 30 0.15 7.51 8.74
C VAL A 30 0.36 6.55 7.58
N ILE A 31 -0.63 5.71 7.32
CA ILE A 31 -0.61 4.73 6.23
C ILE A 31 -1.78 5.05 5.30
N ALA A 32 -1.51 5.21 4.01
CA ALA A 32 -2.53 5.44 2.99
C ALA A 32 -3.28 4.16 2.62
N GLY A 33 -4.35 4.26 1.84
CA GLY A 33 -5.03 3.11 1.28
C GLY A 33 -4.15 2.36 0.27
N GLY A 34 -4.21 1.02 0.26
CA GLY A 34 -3.54 0.18 -0.74
C GLY A 34 -4.27 0.19 -2.07
N GLY A 35 -3.58 -0.09 -3.17
CA GLY A 35 -4.19 -0.28 -4.48
C GLY A 35 -4.84 -1.67 -4.61
N SER A 36 -5.83 -1.81 -5.50
CA SER A 36 -6.36 -3.12 -5.87
C SER A 36 -5.39 -3.87 -6.79
N GLY A 37 -5.51 -5.17 -6.87
CA GLY A 37 -4.89 -5.93 -7.96
C GLY A 37 -5.53 -5.58 -9.29
N ALA A 38 -4.86 -5.88 -10.41
CA ALA A 38 -5.44 -5.83 -11.73
C ALA A 38 -6.31 -7.07 -12.01
N GLY A 39 -7.13 -6.99 -13.04
CA GLY A 39 -8.07 -8.04 -13.39
C GLY A 39 -7.39 -9.28 -13.99
N GLU A 40 -7.52 -9.48 -15.30
CA GLU A 40 -7.06 -10.70 -15.98
C GLU A 40 -5.54 -10.89 -15.93
N TYR A 41 -5.06 -11.99 -15.36
CA TYR A 41 -3.63 -12.32 -15.15
C TYR A 41 -2.81 -11.14 -14.60
N GLY A 42 -3.46 -10.34 -13.78
CA GLY A 42 -2.98 -9.04 -13.39
C GLY A 42 -1.90 -9.07 -12.32
N GLY A 43 -1.16 -7.98 -12.24
CA GLY A 43 -0.24 -7.70 -11.15
C GLY A 43 -0.98 -7.45 -9.83
N GLY A 44 -0.30 -7.67 -8.72
CA GLY A 44 -0.78 -7.31 -7.39
C GLY A 44 -0.72 -5.81 -7.15
N GLY A 45 -1.67 -5.27 -6.39
CA GLY A 45 -1.69 -3.86 -5.98
C GLY A 45 -0.55 -3.51 -5.03
N GLY A 46 -0.03 -2.30 -5.12
CA GLY A 46 0.94 -1.75 -4.18
C GLY A 46 0.31 -1.40 -2.83
N ALA A 47 1.07 -1.50 -1.76
CA ALA A 47 0.64 -0.98 -0.47
C ALA A 47 0.59 0.55 -0.47
N GLY A 48 -0.27 1.13 0.37
CA GLY A 48 -0.25 2.56 0.66
C GLY A 48 1.07 2.99 1.28
N GLY A 49 1.45 4.24 1.03
CA GLY A 49 2.64 4.84 1.63
C GLY A 49 2.60 4.74 3.15
N TYR A 50 3.75 4.51 3.75
CA TYR A 50 3.93 4.30 5.18
C TYR A 50 4.85 5.36 5.77
N ARG A 51 4.31 6.29 6.53
CA ARG A 51 5.07 7.37 7.15
C ARG A 51 4.95 7.31 8.67
N THR A 52 6.08 7.34 9.36
CA THR A 52 6.10 7.27 10.83
C THR A 52 7.26 8.05 11.41
N SER A 53 7.05 8.62 12.60
CA SER A 53 8.12 9.14 13.45
C SER A 53 8.50 8.19 14.58
N TYR A 54 7.72 7.14 14.81
CA TYR A 54 7.92 6.23 15.93
C TYR A 54 9.04 5.23 15.64
N CYS A 55 10.10 5.27 16.44
CA CYS A 55 11.32 4.45 16.25
C CYS A 55 11.89 4.55 14.82
N ALA A 56 11.79 5.71 14.19
CA ALA A 56 12.24 5.98 12.84
C ALA A 56 13.19 7.19 12.85
N PRO A 57 13.97 7.38 11.76
CA PRO A 57 14.81 8.58 11.65
C PRO A 57 14.01 9.90 11.56
N ALA A 58 12.71 9.84 11.27
CA ALA A 58 11.86 11.02 11.32
C ALA A 58 11.57 11.41 12.77
N SER A 59 11.62 12.69 13.07
CA SER A 59 11.36 13.22 14.41
C SER A 59 9.86 13.26 14.72
N ALA A 60 9.51 13.10 16.01
CA ALA A 60 8.19 13.44 16.50
C ALA A 60 7.83 14.88 16.15
N ILE A 61 6.55 15.16 15.97
CA ILE A 61 6.05 16.49 15.66
C ILE A 61 5.54 17.17 16.93
N THR A 62 5.74 18.48 17.02
CA THR A 62 5.16 19.28 18.10
C THR A 62 3.87 19.89 17.61
N LEU A 63 2.77 19.62 18.31
CA LEU A 63 1.46 20.17 18.02
C LEU A 63 1.13 21.23 19.09
N SER A 64 0.66 22.40 18.65
CA SER A 64 0.05 23.41 19.50
C SER A 64 -1.44 23.12 19.71
N GLU A 65 -2.07 23.82 20.66
CA GLU A 65 -3.53 23.77 20.81
C GLU A 65 -4.22 24.17 19.51
N GLY A 66 -5.18 23.36 19.04
CA GLY A 66 -5.91 23.63 17.81
C GLY A 66 -6.65 22.39 17.27
N ALA A 67 -7.43 22.61 16.22
CA ALA A 67 -8.09 21.53 15.48
C ALA A 67 -7.19 21.02 14.35
N TYR A 68 -7.06 19.73 14.20
CA TYR A 68 -6.27 19.09 13.16
C TYR A 68 -7.17 18.16 12.32
N THR A 69 -7.06 18.30 11.01
CA THR A 69 -7.80 17.44 10.10
C THR A 69 -7.07 16.10 9.93
N ILE A 70 -7.82 15.00 10.04
CA ILE A 70 -7.33 13.66 9.76
C ILE A 70 -8.18 13.08 8.62
N THR A 71 -7.52 12.66 7.54
CA THR A 71 -8.14 11.91 6.45
C THR A 71 -7.51 10.53 6.38
N VAL A 72 -8.32 9.49 6.41
CA VAL A 72 -7.88 8.11 6.21
C VAL A 72 -8.21 7.70 4.79
N GLY A 73 -7.19 7.31 4.02
CA GLY A 73 -7.36 6.91 2.62
C GLY A 73 -8.09 5.58 2.48
N GLY A 74 -9.04 5.51 1.55
CA GLY A 74 -9.70 4.27 1.14
C GLY A 74 -8.79 3.41 0.26
N GLY A 75 -8.99 2.10 0.30
CA GLY A 75 -8.36 1.18 -0.66
C GLY A 75 -8.96 1.28 -2.05
N GLY A 76 -8.18 0.95 -3.07
CA GLY A 76 -8.65 0.85 -4.45
C GLY A 76 -9.71 -0.25 -4.60
N ALA A 77 -10.82 0.04 -5.27
CA ALA A 77 -11.88 -0.94 -5.50
C ALA A 77 -11.41 -2.09 -6.38
N ALA A 78 -11.87 -3.31 -6.11
CA ALA A 78 -11.63 -4.47 -6.97
C ALA A 78 -12.14 -4.24 -8.39
N ILE A 79 -11.49 -4.86 -9.37
CA ILE A 79 -11.90 -4.78 -10.77
C ILE A 79 -12.03 -6.16 -11.40
N SER A 80 -12.78 -6.19 -12.49
CA SER A 80 -12.89 -7.34 -13.41
C SER A 80 -12.40 -6.94 -14.79
N GLY A 81 -11.98 -7.91 -15.61
CA GLY A 81 -11.54 -7.66 -16.98
C GLY A 81 -10.05 -7.36 -17.10
N THR A 82 -9.67 -6.70 -18.20
CA THR A 82 -8.27 -6.59 -18.63
C THR A 82 -7.57 -5.29 -18.21
N THR A 83 -8.27 -4.42 -17.50
CA THR A 83 -7.77 -3.10 -17.12
C THR A 83 -6.87 -3.14 -15.89
N ASP A 84 -6.12 -2.06 -15.71
CA ASP A 84 -5.33 -1.83 -14.50
C ASP A 84 -6.23 -1.76 -13.26
N GLY A 85 -5.65 -2.12 -12.13
CA GLY A 85 -6.28 -1.94 -10.83
C GLY A 85 -6.47 -0.47 -10.46
N ASN A 86 -7.33 -0.24 -9.49
CA ASN A 86 -7.56 1.09 -8.93
C ASN A 86 -6.53 1.43 -7.86
N ALA A 87 -6.00 2.64 -7.90
CA ALA A 87 -5.14 3.15 -6.84
C ALA A 87 -5.92 3.35 -5.54
N GLY A 88 -5.24 3.21 -4.41
CA GLY A 88 -5.73 3.69 -3.12
C GLY A 88 -5.67 5.21 -3.03
N THR A 89 -6.30 5.78 -2.01
CA THR A 89 -6.28 7.23 -1.77
C THR A 89 -5.35 7.59 -0.63
N ASN A 90 -4.91 8.85 -0.60
CA ASN A 90 -3.97 9.36 0.39
C ASN A 90 -4.56 9.39 1.79
N SER A 91 -3.72 9.10 2.79
CA SER A 91 -3.99 9.47 4.18
C SER A 91 -3.23 10.74 4.55
N ILE A 92 -3.90 11.63 5.26
CA ILE A 92 -3.36 12.95 5.61
C ILE A 92 -3.58 13.20 7.10
N PHE A 93 -2.53 13.65 7.77
CA PHE A 93 -2.60 14.20 9.11
C PHE A 93 -2.01 15.62 9.11
N GLY A 94 -2.77 16.56 9.62
CA GLY A 94 -2.37 17.96 9.68
C GLY A 94 -3.18 18.87 8.76
N ALA A 95 -2.89 20.13 8.77
CA ALA A 95 -3.60 21.26 8.19
C ALA A 95 -4.77 21.76 9.06
N GLY A 96 -4.49 22.68 9.96
CA GLY A 96 -5.54 23.32 10.77
C GLY A 96 -5.07 23.91 12.08
N GLY A 97 -3.89 24.42 12.18
CA GLY A 97 -3.44 25.22 13.33
C GLY A 97 -3.05 26.61 12.85
N SER A 98 -3.15 27.59 13.72
CA SER A 98 -2.82 29.00 13.44
C SER A 98 -1.32 29.27 13.20
N GLU A 99 -0.48 28.25 13.26
CA GLU A 99 0.97 28.35 13.08
C GLU A 99 1.46 27.19 12.20
N GLY A 100 1.66 27.44 10.90
CA GLY A 100 2.44 26.66 9.94
C GLY A 100 2.44 25.12 10.12
N SER A 101 1.30 24.49 10.05
CA SER A 101 1.16 23.09 10.45
C SER A 101 1.90 22.11 9.54
N THR A 102 2.74 21.29 10.13
CA THR A 102 3.40 20.17 9.45
C THR A 102 2.35 19.17 8.95
N MET A 103 2.11 19.18 7.65
CA MET A 103 1.20 18.22 7.02
C MET A 103 1.95 16.94 6.67
N ILE A 104 1.48 15.81 7.17
CA ILE A 104 2.00 14.48 6.84
C ILE A 104 1.05 13.83 5.84
N THR A 105 1.49 13.70 4.61
CA THR A 105 0.75 12.99 3.57
C THR A 105 1.44 11.68 3.24
N SER A 106 0.71 10.57 3.33
CA SER A 106 1.09 9.28 2.78
C SER A 106 0.32 9.07 1.48
N THR A 107 1.01 8.67 0.43
CA THR A 107 0.42 8.50 -0.91
C THR A 107 -0.26 7.15 -1.03
N GLY A 108 -1.40 7.09 -1.71
CA GLY A 108 -2.10 5.84 -2.00
C GLY A 108 -1.20 4.82 -2.70
N GLY A 109 -1.44 3.54 -2.47
CA GLY A 109 -0.78 2.44 -3.17
C GLY A 109 -1.24 2.36 -4.62
N ALA A 110 -0.37 1.92 -5.51
CA ALA A 110 -0.65 1.80 -6.93
C ALA A 110 -1.57 0.62 -7.26
N GLY A 111 -2.48 0.80 -8.20
CA GLY A 111 -3.28 -0.28 -8.77
C GLY A 111 -2.45 -1.20 -9.66
N GLY A 112 -2.67 -2.52 -9.59
CA GLY A 112 -1.93 -3.54 -10.35
C GLY A 112 -1.94 -3.29 -11.86
N GLY A 113 -0.88 -3.69 -12.57
CA GLY A 113 -0.83 -3.64 -14.02
C GLY A 113 -1.73 -4.71 -14.66
N GLY A 114 -2.55 -4.31 -15.64
CA GLY A 114 -3.49 -5.17 -16.36
C GLY A 114 -2.86 -5.93 -17.53
N THR A 115 -3.69 -6.30 -18.51
CA THR A 115 -3.23 -7.03 -19.71
C THR A 115 -3.39 -6.24 -21.01
N ASN A 116 -4.10 -5.12 -21.01
CA ASN A 116 -4.30 -4.30 -22.20
C ASN A 116 -3.16 -3.31 -22.42
N PRO A 117 -2.59 -3.22 -23.65
CA PRO A 117 -1.66 -2.16 -23.99
C PRO A 117 -2.33 -0.78 -23.98
N PRO A 118 -1.65 0.27 -23.50
CA PRO A 118 -0.30 0.28 -22.90
C PRO A 118 -0.26 -0.06 -21.41
N GLY A 119 -1.36 -0.50 -20.81
CA GLY A 119 -1.55 -0.66 -19.35
C GLY A 119 -0.94 -1.90 -18.69
N ALA A 120 -0.12 -2.70 -19.38
CA ALA A 120 0.49 -3.89 -18.76
C ALA A 120 1.56 -3.57 -17.70
N PHE A 121 2.12 -2.35 -17.72
CA PHE A 121 3.14 -1.93 -16.76
C PHE A 121 2.52 -1.71 -15.37
N GLY A 122 3.29 -1.95 -14.34
CA GLY A 122 2.88 -1.58 -12.99
C GLY A 122 2.81 -0.06 -12.85
N ASN A 123 1.87 0.40 -12.04
CA ASN A 123 1.64 1.82 -11.77
C ASN A 123 2.47 2.29 -10.57
N ASP A 124 2.82 3.58 -10.55
CA ASP A 124 3.58 4.21 -9.48
C ASP A 124 2.67 4.65 -8.32
N GLY A 125 3.21 4.66 -7.09
CA GLY A 125 2.44 5.08 -5.92
C GLY A 125 3.26 5.14 -4.64
N GLY A 126 2.58 5.18 -3.49
CA GLY A 126 3.23 5.07 -2.18
C GLY A 126 4.12 3.83 -2.12
N SER A 127 3.60 2.66 -2.49
CA SER A 127 4.35 1.55 -3.05
C SER A 127 3.84 1.26 -4.45
N GLY A 128 4.75 0.88 -5.36
CA GLY A 128 4.45 0.55 -6.74
C GLY A 128 3.72 -0.78 -6.87
N SER A 129 2.96 -0.96 -7.93
CA SER A 129 2.24 -2.20 -8.18
C SER A 129 3.05 -3.20 -9.00
N GLY A 130 2.66 -4.47 -8.97
CA GLY A 130 3.19 -5.50 -9.87
C GLY A 130 2.84 -5.23 -11.32
N GLY A 131 3.78 -5.51 -12.25
CA GLY A 131 3.50 -5.54 -13.67
C GLY A 131 2.52 -6.66 -14.01
N GLY A 132 1.62 -6.42 -14.95
CA GLY A 132 0.70 -7.41 -15.48
C GLY A 132 1.35 -8.38 -16.46
N SER A 133 0.53 -9.15 -17.13
CA SER A 133 0.98 -10.06 -18.18
C SER A 133 0.25 -9.73 -19.48
N TYR A 134 0.96 -9.25 -20.46
CA TYR A 134 0.39 -8.87 -21.76
C TYR A 134 0.08 -10.08 -22.62
N PHE A 135 -1.13 -10.10 -23.20
CA PHE A 135 -1.56 -11.06 -24.22
C PHE A 135 -1.59 -10.36 -25.59
N PRO A 136 -0.57 -10.44 -26.44
CA PRO A 136 -0.74 -10.00 -27.80
C PRO A 136 -1.54 -11.06 -28.54
N GLY A 137 -2.65 -10.66 -29.14
CA GLY A 137 -3.55 -11.39 -30.02
C GLY A 137 -3.15 -12.73 -30.64
N PRO A 138 -3.94 -13.32 -31.55
CA PRO A 138 -3.98 -14.76 -31.86
C PRO A 138 -2.70 -15.38 -32.46
N TYR A 139 -1.64 -14.64 -32.63
CA TYR A 139 -0.41 -15.11 -33.30
C TYR A 139 0.85 -14.67 -32.54
N GLY A 140 1.24 -15.35 -31.45
CA GLY A 140 2.51 -14.93 -30.98
C GLY A 140 3.12 -15.68 -29.81
N PHE A 141 3.65 -16.87 -30.04
CA PHE A 141 4.71 -17.42 -29.23
C PHE A 141 6.01 -16.61 -29.44
N GLY A 142 6.01 -15.37 -29.01
CA GLY A 142 7.23 -14.58 -28.93
C GLY A 142 8.08 -15.00 -27.72
N PRO A 143 9.35 -14.62 -27.68
CA PRO A 143 10.23 -14.89 -26.55
C PRO A 143 9.58 -14.37 -25.24
N ALA A 144 9.92 -14.99 -24.11
CA ALA A 144 9.47 -14.54 -22.81
C ALA A 144 9.80 -13.06 -22.59
N SER A 145 8.81 -12.26 -22.24
CA SER A 145 8.96 -10.83 -22.01
C SER A 145 8.66 -10.50 -20.56
N ARG A 146 9.50 -9.68 -19.95
CA ARG A 146 9.28 -9.12 -18.63
C ARG A 146 8.57 -7.77 -18.75
N ILE A 147 7.57 -7.57 -17.94
CA ILE A 147 6.78 -6.33 -17.88
C ILE A 147 7.08 -5.66 -16.55
N ALA A 148 7.59 -4.43 -16.60
CA ALA A 148 8.06 -3.75 -15.40
C ALA A 148 6.94 -3.56 -14.38
N GLY A 149 7.30 -3.71 -13.10
CA GLY A 149 6.50 -3.20 -12.00
C GLY A 149 6.60 -1.68 -11.89
N GLY A 150 5.70 -1.07 -11.16
CA GLY A 150 5.69 0.36 -10.89
C GLY A 150 6.67 0.76 -9.80
N SER A 151 7.04 2.03 -9.79
CA SER A 151 7.93 2.61 -8.80
C SER A 151 7.20 2.89 -7.48
N GLY A 152 7.83 2.56 -6.38
CA GLY A 152 7.40 2.99 -5.05
C GLY A 152 7.96 4.36 -4.69
N ASN A 153 7.57 4.86 -3.52
CA ASN A 153 8.00 6.16 -3.03
C ASN A 153 7.74 7.32 -4.01
N THR A 154 6.59 7.29 -4.66
CA THR A 154 6.16 8.30 -5.63
C THR A 154 4.92 9.04 -5.10
N PRO A 155 4.97 10.38 -4.90
CA PRO A 155 6.17 11.22 -4.99
C PRO A 155 7.22 10.85 -3.93
N SER A 156 8.49 11.15 -4.22
CA SER A 156 9.61 10.80 -3.35
C SER A 156 9.51 11.49 -1.98
N THR A 157 9.74 10.72 -0.93
CA THR A 157 9.82 11.20 0.45
C THR A 157 11.06 10.67 1.14
N SER A 158 11.52 11.38 2.17
CA SER A 158 12.58 10.92 3.07
C SER A 158 12.05 10.91 4.52
N PRO A 159 12.08 9.76 5.23
CA PRO A 159 12.35 8.41 4.72
C PRO A 159 11.38 7.93 3.64
N SER A 160 11.80 6.93 2.85
CA SER A 160 10.93 6.31 1.83
C SER A 160 9.63 5.81 2.45
N GLN A 161 8.51 6.06 1.74
CA GLN A 161 7.18 5.63 2.15
C GLN A 161 6.77 4.26 1.60
N GLY A 162 7.56 3.65 0.69
CA GLY A 162 7.28 2.34 0.12
C GLY A 162 8.32 1.90 -0.90
N ASN A 163 8.11 0.75 -1.51
CA ASN A 163 9.05 0.12 -2.43
C ASN A 163 8.38 -0.25 -3.76
N ASP A 164 9.20 -0.60 -4.76
CA ASP A 164 8.77 -0.92 -6.11
C ASP A 164 7.98 -2.24 -6.17
N GLY A 165 7.16 -2.37 -7.21
CA GLY A 165 6.53 -3.62 -7.58
C GLY A 165 7.46 -4.54 -8.38
N GLY A 166 7.11 -5.83 -8.41
CA GLY A 166 7.83 -6.86 -9.17
C GLY A 166 7.43 -6.90 -10.64
N PHE A 167 8.30 -7.47 -11.47
CA PHE A 167 8.01 -7.69 -12.88
C PHE A 167 6.89 -8.72 -13.07
N GLY A 168 5.98 -8.45 -14.01
CA GLY A 168 5.13 -9.47 -14.62
C GLY A 168 5.88 -10.25 -15.70
N LEU A 169 5.36 -11.41 -16.08
CA LEU A 169 5.97 -12.30 -17.08
C LEU A 169 4.93 -12.74 -18.10
N LYS A 170 5.30 -12.59 -19.39
CA LYS A 170 4.68 -13.30 -20.50
C LYS A 170 5.67 -14.36 -20.99
N ALA A 171 5.23 -15.59 -21.01
CA ALA A 171 5.99 -16.68 -21.59
C ALA A 171 5.12 -17.50 -22.55
N PRO A 172 5.72 -18.24 -23.51
CA PRO A 172 4.98 -19.03 -24.51
C PRO A 172 3.97 -20.02 -23.91
N ASN A 173 4.22 -20.49 -22.69
CA ASN A 173 3.44 -21.54 -22.05
C ASN A 173 2.90 -21.12 -20.67
N GLY A 174 2.70 -19.82 -20.43
CA GLY A 174 2.09 -19.35 -19.19
C GLY A 174 2.39 -17.88 -18.93
N THR A 175 1.43 -17.21 -18.34
CA THR A 175 1.49 -15.80 -18.00
C THR A 175 1.34 -15.62 -16.50
N ALA A 176 2.04 -14.64 -15.93
CA ALA A 176 1.94 -14.36 -14.51
C ALA A 176 2.22 -12.90 -14.20
N GLY A 177 1.41 -12.31 -13.33
CA GLY A 177 1.62 -10.97 -12.80
C GLY A 177 2.70 -10.93 -11.74
N GLY A 178 3.38 -9.79 -11.63
CA GLY A 178 4.30 -9.46 -10.55
C GLY A 178 3.56 -9.15 -9.25
N GLY A 179 4.25 -9.21 -8.12
CA GLY A 179 3.72 -8.78 -6.83
C GLY A 179 3.85 -7.27 -6.65
N GLY A 180 2.90 -6.65 -5.97
CA GLY A 180 2.99 -5.24 -5.57
C GLY A 180 4.03 -5.00 -4.48
N GLY A 181 4.61 -3.82 -4.43
CA GLY A 181 5.54 -3.40 -3.38
C GLY A 181 4.86 -3.25 -2.02
N GLY A 182 5.58 -3.52 -0.96
CA GLY A 182 5.17 -3.28 0.42
C GLY A 182 5.98 -2.16 1.06
N ALA A 183 5.61 -1.76 2.27
CA ALA A 183 6.35 -0.72 2.99
C ALA A 183 7.74 -1.16 3.42
N GLY A 184 7.99 -2.44 3.58
CA GLY A 184 9.26 -3.00 4.02
C GLY A 184 10.15 -3.51 2.89
N CYS A 185 9.56 -4.12 1.85
CA CYS A 185 10.30 -4.73 0.74
C CYS A 185 9.59 -4.52 -0.59
N ALA A 186 10.35 -4.57 -1.67
CA ALA A 186 9.82 -4.62 -3.03
C ALA A 186 8.98 -5.89 -3.26
N GLY A 187 8.07 -5.80 -4.23
CA GLY A 187 7.33 -6.94 -4.73
C GLY A 187 8.20 -7.93 -5.48
N GLY A 188 7.88 -9.23 -5.37
CA GLY A 188 8.58 -10.28 -6.07
C GLY A 188 8.23 -10.30 -7.56
N PRO A 189 9.18 -10.65 -8.44
CA PRO A 189 8.93 -10.84 -9.85
C PRO A 189 8.17 -12.14 -10.11
N ALA A 190 7.42 -12.19 -11.21
CA ALA A 190 6.98 -13.43 -11.80
C ALA A 190 8.18 -14.19 -12.38
N VAL A 191 8.18 -15.50 -12.25
CA VAL A 191 9.26 -16.37 -12.70
C VAL A 191 8.74 -17.52 -13.55
N GLN A 192 9.44 -17.83 -14.65
CA GLN A 192 9.13 -18.96 -15.48
C GLN A 192 9.58 -20.24 -14.79
N THR A 193 8.73 -21.25 -14.77
CA THR A 193 9.08 -22.60 -14.31
C THR A 193 9.29 -23.47 -15.55
N SER A 194 10.47 -24.01 -15.71
CA SER A 194 10.75 -25.03 -16.72
C SER A 194 10.41 -26.40 -16.15
N LEU A 195 9.43 -27.08 -16.74
CA LEU A 195 9.18 -28.50 -16.49
C LEU A 195 9.69 -29.34 -17.65
N PRO A 196 10.23 -30.56 -17.41
CA PRO A 196 10.62 -31.46 -18.49
C PRO A 196 9.41 -31.78 -19.39
N ALA A 197 9.63 -31.83 -20.69
CA ALA A 197 8.59 -32.27 -21.63
C ALA A 197 8.07 -33.71 -21.26
N PRO A 198 6.76 -33.99 -21.38
CA PRO A 198 5.72 -33.24 -22.09
C PRO A 198 4.86 -32.29 -21.19
N GLN A 199 5.32 -31.95 -20.02
CA GLN A 199 4.57 -31.05 -19.14
C GLN A 199 4.74 -29.61 -19.59
N TYR A 200 3.64 -28.86 -19.59
CA TYR A 200 3.66 -27.43 -19.95
C TYR A 200 4.51 -26.64 -18.96
N SER A 201 5.48 -25.89 -19.48
CA SER A 201 6.17 -24.89 -18.66
C SER A 201 5.17 -23.82 -18.25
N GLY A 202 5.13 -23.54 -16.96
CA GLY A 202 4.24 -22.53 -16.41
C GLY A 202 4.99 -21.31 -15.93
N ALA A 203 4.28 -20.33 -15.39
CA ALA A 203 4.86 -19.19 -14.71
C ALA A 203 4.30 -19.05 -13.30
N ASN A 204 5.15 -18.89 -12.29
CA ASN A 204 4.75 -18.52 -10.94
C ASN A 204 4.61 -17.01 -10.84
N ALA A 205 3.53 -16.58 -10.25
CA ALA A 205 3.29 -15.15 -10.01
C ALA A 205 4.19 -14.62 -8.88
N GLY A 206 4.48 -13.32 -8.95
CA GLY A 206 5.28 -12.64 -7.94
C GLY A 206 4.52 -12.49 -6.62
N ALA A 207 5.21 -12.74 -5.51
CA ALA A 207 4.68 -12.48 -4.18
C ALA A 207 4.67 -10.97 -3.88
N GLY A 208 3.71 -10.50 -3.10
CA GLY A 208 3.68 -9.14 -2.59
C GLY A 208 4.84 -8.86 -1.64
N GLY A 209 5.36 -7.65 -1.70
CA GLY A 209 6.40 -7.17 -0.79
C GLY A 209 5.93 -7.13 0.65
N ALA A 210 6.82 -7.45 1.59
CA ALA A 210 6.51 -7.40 3.01
C ALA A 210 6.18 -5.97 3.48
N GLY A 211 5.27 -5.86 4.43
CA GLY A 211 4.98 -4.64 5.15
C GLY A 211 6.05 -4.30 6.19
N ARG A 212 5.82 -3.22 6.91
CA ARG A 212 6.71 -2.75 7.98
C ARG A 212 6.05 -2.89 9.34
N ALA A 213 6.82 -3.40 10.32
CA ALA A 213 6.37 -3.50 11.71
C ALA A 213 6.50 -2.17 12.44
N SER A 214 5.56 -1.89 13.34
CA SER A 214 5.62 -0.78 14.30
C SER A 214 4.99 -1.19 15.63
N SER A 215 5.62 -0.77 16.72
CA SER A 215 5.08 -0.94 18.06
C SER A 215 4.44 0.34 18.62
N ILE A 216 4.02 1.25 17.76
CA ILE A 216 3.37 2.51 18.18
C ILE A 216 2.13 2.27 19.05
N THR A 217 1.43 1.16 18.88
CA THR A 217 0.25 0.76 19.67
C THR A 217 0.58 -0.04 20.93
N GLY A 218 1.88 -0.18 21.27
CA GLY A 218 2.33 -0.95 22.43
C GLY A 218 2.87 -2.34 22.09
N SER A 219 2.26 -3.04 21.13
CA SER A 219 2.74 -4.31 20.58
C SER A 219 3.16 -4.16 19.12
N SER A 220 4.06 -5.04 18.64
CA SER A 220 4.53 -5.02 17.26
C SER A 220 3.44 -5.51 16.30
N VAL A 221 3.02 -4.64 15.37
CA VAL A 221 2.03 -4.95 14.34
C VAL A 221 2.61 -4.60 12.97
N THR A 222 2.64 -5.59 12.07
CA THR A 222 3.07 -5.39 10.68
C THR A 222 1.89 -4.91 9.83
N ARG A 223 2.10 -3.86 8.99
CA ARG A 223 1.08 -3.26 8.11
C ARG A 223 1.68 -2.92 6.75
N ALA A 224 0.84 -2.60 5.79
CA ALA A 224 1.21 -2.17 4.44
C ALA A 224 2.01 -3.23 3.66
N GLY A 225 1.51 -4.47 3.61
CA GLY A 225 2.01 -5.52 2.71
C GLY A 225 1.46 -5.34 1.30
N GLY A 226 2.25 -5.62 0.27
CA GLY A 226 1.82 -5.60 -1.12
C GLY A 226 0.94 -6.80 -1.50
N GLY A 227 0.14 -6.69 -2.55
CA GLY A 227 -0.66 -7.78 -3.09
C GLY A 227 0.18 -8.75 -3.95
N GLY A 228 -0.20 -10.03 -3.99
CA GLY A 228 0.40 -11.02 -4.88
C GLY A 228 -0.16 -10.96 -6.30
N GLY A 229 0.64 -11.29 -7.30
CA GLY A 229 0.21 -11.38 -8.70
C GLY A 229 -0.63 -12.61 -8.99
N ALA A 230 -1.42 -12.57 -10.06
CA ALA A 230 -2.18 -13.72 -10.58
C ALA A 230 -1.38 -14.53 -11.61
N THR A 231 -1.78 -15.77 -11.84
CA THR A 231 -1.12 -16.67 -12.81
C THR A 231 -2.10 -17.54 -13.57
N GLU A 232 -1.71 -17.92 -14.79
CA GLU A 232 -2.37 -18.92 -15.62
C GLU A 232 -1.72 -20.30 -15.41
N GLY A 233 -2.53 -21.33 -15.28
CA GLY A 233 -2.07 -22.71 -15.30
C GLY A 233 -2.25 -23.50 -14.01
N PRO A 234 -2.38 -24.85 -14.14
CA PRO A 234 -2.76 -25.71 -13.02
C PRO A 234 -1.64 -26.01 -12.03
N VAL A 235 -0.41 -25.76 -12.41
CA VAL A 235 0.79 -26.19 -11.66
C VAL A 235 1.47 -25.03 -10.94
N ASN A 236 0.97 -23.80 -11.19
CA ASN A 236 1.67 -22.60 -10.79
C ASN A 236 1.05 -21.99 -9.54
N ALA A 237 1.90 -21.57 -8.62
CA ALA A 237 1.44 -20.88 -7.44
C ALA A 237 1.09 -19.43 -7.79
N SER A 238 -0.09 -18.98 -7.37
CA SER A 238 -0.37 -17.55 -7.32
C SER A 238 0.60 -16.88 -6.35
N GLY A 239 0.88 -15.61 -6.58
CA GLY A 239 1.67 -14.82 -5.66
C GLY A 239 1.00 -14.75 -4.29
N ALA A 240 1.73 -15.06 -3.24
CA ALA A 240 1.28 -14.82 -1.88
C ALA A 240 1.17 -13.32 -1.63
N GLY A 241 0.24 -12.89 -0.79
CA GLY A 241 0.23 -11.51 -0.29
C GLY A 241 1.40 -11.28 0.67
N GLY A 242 1.93 -10.06 0.67
CA GLY A 242 2.98 -9.65 1.59
C GLY A 242 2.51 -9.66 3.04
N SER A 243 3.41 -9.97 3.98
CA SER A 243 3.12 -9.87 5.40
C SER A 243 2.66 -8.46 5.75
N GLY A 244 1.71 -8.36 6.68
CA GLY A 244 1.09 -7.07 7.03
C GLY A 244 -0.21 -6.80 6.30
N GLY A 245 -0.87 -7.86 5.80
CA GLY A 245 -2.24 -7.81 5.29
C GLY A 245 -2.39 -7.84 3.76
N GLY A 246 -1.32 -8.06 3.01
CA GLY A 246 -1.39 -8.15 1.55
C GLY A 246 -2.30 -9.28 1.07
N GLY A 247 -3.11 -8.99 0.04
CA GLY A 247 -4.02 -9.96 -0.58
C GLY A 247 -3.28 -10.95 -1.49
N ARG A 248 -3.65 -12.22 -1.46
CA ARG A 248 -3.11 -13.23 -2.35
C ARG A 248 -3.69 -13.10 -3.75
N GLY A 249 -2.89 -13.27 -4.79
CA GLY A 249 -3.35 -13.34 -6.17
C GLY A 249 -4.11 -14.64 -6.49
N LYS A 250 -4.84 -14.61 -7.59
CA LYS A 250 -5.60 -15.74 -8.14
C LYS A 250 -4.71 -16.65 -8.98
N HIS A 251 -4.98 -17.93 -8.98
CA HIS A 251 -4.45 -18.90 -9.94
C HIS A 251 -5.59 -19.65 -10.63
N ASN A 252 -5.34 -20.15 -11.82
CA ASN A 252 -6.21 -21.12 -12.51
C ASN A 252 -5.73 -22.53 -12.13
N PRO A 253 -6.52 -23.55 -11.95
CA PRO A 253 -7.92 -23.70 -12.29
C PRO A 253 -8.75 -24.39 -11.22
N GLY A 254 -10.01 -24.31 -11.41
CA GLY A 254 -10.95 -25.26 -10.86
C GLY A 254 -12.13 -24.56 -10.19
N PRO A 255 -13.32 -25.19 -10.25
CA PRO A 255 -14.45 -24.73 -9.47
C PRO A 255 -14.08 -24.71 -7.99
N GLY A 256 -14.34 -23.60 -7.32
CA GLY A 256 -14.11 -23.44 -5.88
C GLY A 256 -12.86 -22.65 -5.46
N THR A 257 -11.98 -22.21 -6.36
CA THR A 257 -10.90 -21.30 -5.99
C THR A 257 -11.40 -19.85 -5.86
N PRO A 258 -11.12 -19.16 -4.73
CA PRO A 258 -11.61 -17.80 -4.52
C PRO A 258 -11.00 -16.80 -5.53
N PRO A 259 -11.64 -15.65 -5.78
CA PRO A 259 -11.06 -14.52 -6.54
C PRO A 259 -9.78 -14.02 -5.90
N GLY A 260 -9.15 -13.00 -6.49
CA GLY A 260 -8.06 -12.29 -5.83
C GLY A 260 -8.50 -11.83 -4.44
N VAL A 261 -7.64 -12.01 -3.46
CA VAL A 261 -7.96 -11.69 -2.06
C VAL A 261 -7.75 -10.19 -1.82
N ALA A 262 -8.67 -9.57 -1.11
CA ALA A 262 -8.54 -8.16 -0.72
C ALA A 262 -7.39 -7.96 0.29
N GLY A 263 -6.80 -6.79 0.27
CA GLY A 263 -5.93 -6.32 1.35
C GLY A 263 -6.72 -6.19 2.65
N THR A 264 -6.07 -6.47 3.77
CA THR A 264 -6.70 -6.39 5.11
C THR A 264 -7.06 -4.96 5.46
N ASP A 265 -8.22 -4.76 6.05
CA ASP A 265 -8.70 -3.45 6.51
C ASP A 265 -7.76 -2.82 7.54
N ASN A 266 -7.67 -1.49 7.52
CA ASN A 266 -6.87 -0.68 8.43
C ASN A 266 -5.37 -1.02 8.44
N THR A 267 -4.89 -1.56 7.33
CA THR A 267 -3.46 -1.87 7.15
C THR A 267 -2.83 -1.14 5.97
N GLY A 268 -3.64 -0.59 5.06
CA GLY A 268 -3.16 0.02 3.83
C GLY A 268 -2.53 -0.98 2.85
N SER A 269 -2.92 -2.25 2.91
CA SER A 269 -2.30 -3.31 2.14
C SER A 269 -2.86 -3.43 0.72
N GLY A 270 -2.03 -3.87 -0.23
CA GLY A 270 -2.46 -4.09 -1.61
C GLY A 270 -3.33 -5.34 -1.78
N GLY A 271 -4.24 -5.29 -2.74
CA GLY A 271 -5.09 -6.41 -3.16
C GLY A 271 -4.39 -7.36 -4.14
N GLY A 272 -4.76 -8.62 -4.15
CA GLY A 272 -4.23 -9.64 -5.06
C GLY A 272 -4.77 -9.52 -6.48
N GLY A 273 -3.97 -9.89 -7.49
CA GLY A 273 -4.38 -9.93 -8.90
C GLY A 273 -5.52 -10.92 -9.17
N GLY A 274 -6.38 -10.59 -10.12
CA GLY A 274 -7.50 -11.41 -10.61
C GLY A 274 -7.11 -12.28 -11.81
N PHE A 275 -8.03 -13.17 -12.22
CA PHE A 275 -7.75 -14.14 -13.28
C PHE A 275 -8.48 -13.83 -14.59
N ASN A 276 -9.75 -13.44 -14.53
CA ASN A 276 -10.59 -13.09 -15.67
C ASN A 276 -11.84 -12.33 -15.19
N SER A 277 -12.79 -12.05 -16.11
CA SER A 277 -14.03 -11.34 -15.78
C SER A 277 -14.91 -12.03 -14.72
N SER A 278 -14.81 -13.36 -14.59
CA SER A 278 -15.56 -14.13 -13.59
C SER A 278 -14.86 -14.21 -12.22
N PHE A 279 -13.57 -13.89 -12.18
CA PHE A 279 -12.75 -13.91 -10.96
C PHE A 279 -12.01 -12.58 -10.81
N PRO A 280 -12.67 -11.57 -10.24
CA PRO A 280 -12.10 -10.23 -10.09
C PRO A 280 -10.85 -10.24 -9.23
N SER A 281 -10.13 -9.13 -9.27
CA SER A 281 -9.02 -8.85 -8.37
C SER A 281 -9.51 -8.64 -6.94
N GLY A 282 -8.59 -8.66 -5.99
CA GLY A 282 -8.82 -8.19 -4.63
C GLY A 282 -8.77 -6.66 -4.56
N ALA A 283 -9.66 -6.06 -3.77
CA ALA A 283 -9.59 -4.65 -3.42
C ALA A 283 -8.34 -4.35 -2.58
N GLY A 284 -7.85 -3.13 -2.61
CA GLY A 284 -6.89 -2.64 -1.62
C GLY A 284 -7.54 -2.45 -0.26
N GLY A 285 -6.78 -2.62 0.82
CA GLY A 285 -7.23 -2.33 2.18
C GLY A 285 -7.17 -0.82 2.48
N PRO A 286 -8.14 -0.24 3.20
CA PRO A 286 -8.03 1.13 3.68
C PRO A 286 -6.82 1.35 4.58
N GLY A 287 -6.35 2.59 4.63
CA GLY A 287 -5.24 3.03 5.45
C GLY A 287 -5.58 3.17 6.94
N VAL A 288 -4.66 3.75 7.68
CA VAL A 288 -4.83 4.04 9.11
C VAL A 288 -3.98 5.24 9.53
N VAL A 289 -4.48 6.03 10.46
CA VAL A 289 -3.73 7.09 11.13
C VAL A 289 -3.70 6.79 12.62
N ILE A 290 -2.51 6.73 13.22
CA ILE A 290 -2.29 6.48 14.63
C ILE A 290 -1.40 7.58 15.19
N LEU A 291 -1.87 8.23 16.25
CA LEU A 291 -1.13 9.26 16.99
C LEU A 291 -0.86 8.75 18.39
N ARG A 292 0.38 8.91 18.85
CA ARG A 292 0.79 8.53 20.20
C ARG A 292 1.43 9.72 20.91
N MET A 293 0.80 10.14 21.99
CA MET A 293 1.42 11.06 22.94
C MET A 293 2.40 10.27 23.82
N PRO A 294 3.62 10.76 24.07
CA PRO A 294 4.44 10.25 25.18
C PRO A 294 3.64 10.42 26.46
N GLY A 295 3.63 9.41 27.32
CA GLY A 295 2.99 9.53 28.63
C GLY A 295 3.63 10.67 29.40
N THR A 296 2.87 11.70 29.76
CA THR A 296 3.29 12.67 30.77
C THR A 296 3.31 11.92 32.10
N SER A 297 4.50 11.63 32.62
CA SER A 297 4.62 11.32 34.04
C SER A 297 4.13 12.55 34.79
N VAL A 298 2.93 12.46 35.37
CA VAL A 298 2.48 13.45 36.35
C VAL A 298 3.36 13.21 37.58
N ILE A 299 4.28 14.13 37.83
CA ILE A 299 5.04 14.19 39.06
C ILE A 299 4.16 14.81 40.14
#